data_439ff0a68e65e4a397468faed68b903e
#
_entry.id   439ff0a68e65e4a397468faed68b903e
#
_cell.length_a   1.000
_cell.length_b   1.000
_cell.length_c   1.000
_cell.angle_alpha   90.00
_cell.angle_beta   90.00
_cell.angle_gamma   90.00
#
_symmetry.space_group_name_H-M   'P 1'
#
loop_
_entity.id
_entity.type
_entity.pdbx_description
1 polymer ?
#
loop_
_entity_poly.entity_id
_entity_poly.type
_entity_poly.pdbx_seq_one_letter_code
_entity_poly.pdbx_strand_id
1 'polypeptide(L)'
;MKKPKRILGLDLGSAAFKMVLLEARDSGMVLVQARLLEIPVQSEHEVRLAALKSLLEGVDLARLNQVASVVDDPFACLHPVSLPPMPEQERAGAVKWELQKFLAMPPEEMAVDCRLLGEEKTGESKKQRLLAVALPAVTIRGHLAFLAQAGVRPTHLIPKTEALSAWVGPASQRSVAVLEVGAGGCEFIMLEQGEAIFARKIPGGSAMTTKEMTGLLMTEQGQVSLTEGEAETVKRSVGIPQGDAAGLGAQGVSGMQIFSLIRGGLERLAVETERSLAFYAESGGQASVGEVILVGGGAHLKGLAEWLQGRLGIRVTQPKVFENVPMAPGGLQGAAASAELSMAAALGAALGAAKGMNLLPPELQASLRASIQKAALKGVVTGAALGAALLWIGLGVYQRSLTEQITALELERKAVVSQVPALRAAEAAQDRWKTEPDWLAIFRDLTHQVPAEIYLTEWIVDGRAVTLRGRVKQGRAADEVLARFTQTLEQGALTEVALRSSRKTDRPETQAEFEIGGRLR
;
A
#
# COMPACT_ATOMS: atom_id res chain seq x y z
N MET A 1 2.78 -8.60 20.09
CA MET A 1 3.76 -7.80 19.33
C MET A 1 3.25 -7.62 17.91
N LYS A 2 3.18 -6.39 17.40
CA LYS A 2 2.88 -6.16 15.97
C LYS A 2 4.01 -6.75 15.13
N LYS A 3 3.67 -7.50 14.07
CA LYS A 3 4.69 -8.00 13.13
C LYS A 3 5.41 -6.81 12.48
N PRO A 4 6.74 -6.84 12.35
CA PRO A 4 7.48 -5.76 11.72
C PRO A 4 7.03 -5.57 10.26
N LYS A 5 6.94 -4.32 9.82
CA LYS A 5 6.59 -4.00 8.44
C LYS A 5 7.80 -4.29 7.54
N ARG A 6 7.62 -5.16 6.53
CA ARG A 6 8.64 -5.55 5.55
C ARG A 6 8.33 -4.98 4.18
N ILE A 7 9.34 -4.43 3.54
CA ILE A 7 9.27 -3.82 2.20
C ILE A 7 10.33 -4.46 1.31
N LEU A 8 9.90 -4.95 0.16
CA LEU A 8 10.78 -5.47 -0.88
C LEU A 8 10.90 -4.44 -2.00
N GLY A 9 12.12 -4.00 -2.30
CA GLY A 9 12.47 -3.23 -3.49
C GLY A 9 13.08 -4.13 -4.55
N LEU A 10 12.61 -4.01 -5.79
CA LEU A 10 13.09 -4.79 -6.94
C LEU A 10 13.53 -3.85 -8.06
N ASP A 11 14.69 -4.11 -8.64
CA ASP A 11 15.16 -3.50 -9.89
C ASP A 11 15.54 -4.62 -10.89
N LEU A 12 14.76 -4.72 -11.97
CA LEU A 12 14.90 -5.75 -13.00
C LEU A 12 15.62 -5.18 -14.23
N GLY A 13 16.91 -4.90 -14.08
CA GLY A 13 17.74 -4.36 -15.14
C GLY A 13 17.99 -5.34 -16.30
N SER A 14 18.71 -4.86 -17.34
CA SER A 14 19.03 -5.65 -18.53
C SER A 14 20.17 -6.66 -18.32
N ALA A 15 21.10 -6.39 -17.40
CA ALA A 15 22.27 -7.25 -17.13
C ALA A 15 22.30 -7.82 -15.71
N ALA A 16 21.41 -7.37 -14.82
CA ALA A 16 21.30 -7.91 -13.46
C ALA A 16 19.94 -7.59 -12.88
N PHE A 17 19.43 -8.51 -12.05
CA PHE A 17 18.29 -8.30 -11.16
C PHE A 17 18.78 -8.04 -9.75
N LYS A 18 18.15 -7.11 -9.07
CA LYS A 18 18.52 -6.72 -7.72
C LYS A 18 17.29 -6.71 -6.84
N MET A 19 17.46 -7.13 -5.61
CA MET A 19 16.45 -7.01 -4.57
C MET A 19 17.03 -6.44 -3.28
N VAL A 20 16.23 -5.65 -2.60
CA VAL A 20 16.50 -5.11 -1.27
C VAL A 20 15.30 -5.38 -0.39
N LEU A 21 15.51 -6.08 0.72
CA LEU A 21 14.48 -6.33 1.73
C LEU A 21 14.76 -5.46 2.97
N LEU A 22 13.87 -4.54 3.24
CA LEU A 22 13.90 -3.69 4.42
C LEU A 22 12.85 -4.14 5.44
N GLU A 23 13.17 -3.93 6.72
CA GLU A 23 12.27 -4.17 7.85
C GLU A 23 12.19 -2.91 8.72
N ALA A 24 10.97 -2.44 8.99
CA ALA A 24 10.76 -1.33 9.90
C ALA A 24 10.98 -1.79 11.35
N ARG A 25 11.87 -1.14 12.06
CA ARG A 25 12.15 -1.29 13.48
C ARG A 25 11.99 0.04 14.20
N ASP A 26 12.06 0.05 15.50
CA ASP A 26 11.96 1.28 16.31
C ASP A 26 13.06 2.30 15.94
N SER A 27 14.22 1.83 15.48
CA SER A 27 15.35 2.65 15.01
C SER A 27 15.23 3.13 13.57
N GLY A 28 14.15 2.81 12.87
CA GLY A 28 13.98 3.13 11.44
C GLY A 28 13.97 1.89 10.53
N MET A 29 14.25 2.11 9.24
CA MET A 29 14.33 1.02 8.26
C MET A 29 15.68 0.33 8.34
N VAL A 30 15.68 -0.99 8.49
CA VAL A 30 16.89 -1.82 8.60
C VAL A 30 16.99 -2.73 7.38
N LEU A 31 18.16 -2.82 6.76
CA LEU A 31 18.44 -3.75 5.69
C LEU A 31 18.51 -5.19 6.26
N VAL A 32 17.58 -6.01 5.84
CA VAL A 32 17.55 -7.44 6.20
C VAL A 32 18.32 -8.27 5.19
N GLN A 33 18.17 -7.94 3.91
CA GLN A 33 18.81 -8.68 2.83
C GLN A 33 18.92 -7.83 1.58
N ALA A 34 20.07 -7.91 0.91
CA ALA A 34 20.30 -7.43 -0.44
C ALA A 34 20.86 -8.56 -1.29
N ARG A 35 20.32 -8.74 -2.49
CA ARG A 35 20.81 -9.71 -3.47
C ARG A 35 20.92 -9.07 -4.84
N LEU A 36 21.92 -9.50 -5.57
CA LEU A 36 22.13 -9.19 -6.98
C LEU A 36 22.40 -10.50 -7.72
N LEU A 37 21.70 -10.68 -8.84
CA LEU A 37 21.93 -11.80 -9.75
C LEU A 37 22.19 -11.26 -11.14
N GLU A 38 23.40 -11.49 -11.66
CA GLU A 38 23.75 -11.14 -13.04
C GLU A 38 23.03 -12.07 -14.02
N ILE A 39 22.62 -11.49 -15.15
CA ILE A 39 21.98 -12.18 -16.27
C ILE A 39 22.67 -11.74 -17.56
N PRO A 40 22.82 -12.61 -18.56
CA PRO A 40 23.33 -12.20 -19.85
C PRO A 40 22.42 -11.12 -20.46
N VAL A 41 23.01 -10.10 -21.07
CA VAL A 41 22.26 -9.06 -21.78
C VAL A 41 21.51 -9.73 -22.95
N GLN A 42 20.25 -9.32 -23.19
CA GLN A 42 19.37 -9.90 -24.20
C GLN A 42 19.01 -11.38 -23.96
N SER A 43 19.04 -11.83 -22.68
CA SER A 43 18.57 -13.18 -22.32
C SER A 43 17.11 -13.39 -22.69
N GLU A 44 16.80 -14.64 -23.09
CA GLU A 44 15.45 -15.08 -23.34
C GLU A 44 14.55 -14.95 -22.10
N HIS A 45 13.24 -14.86 -22.36
CA HIS A 45 12.23 -14.67 -21.32
C HIS A 45 12.32 -15.71 -20.19
N GLU A 46 12.51 -16.98 -20.55
CA GLU A 46 12.60 -18.10 -19.59
C GLU A 46 13.82 -17.98 -18.67
N VAL A 47 14.98 -17.61 -19.23
CA VAL A 47 16.21 -17.38 -18.45
C VAL A 47 16.03 -16.24 -17.45
N ARG A 48 15.42 -15.15 -17.88
CA ARG A 48 15.09 -14.01 -17.02
C ARG A 48 14.09 -14.40 -15.92
N LEU A 49 13.07 -15.20 -16.26
CA LEU A 49 12.08 -15.66 -15.29
C LEU A 49 12.69 -16.60 -14.24
N ALA A 50 13.55 -17.52 -14.68
CA ALA A 50 14.29 -18.40 -13.77
C ALA A 50 15.21 -17.59 -12.83
N ALA A 51 15.91 -16.59 -13.37
CA ALA A 51 16.74 -15.68 -12.58
C ALA A 51 15.94 -14.91 -11.52
N LEU A 52 14.74 -14.40 -11.87
CA LEU A 52 13.89 -13.69 -10.91
C LEU A 52 13.41 -14.64 -9.80
N LYS A 53 13.00 -15.86 -10.13
CA LYS A 53 12.61 -16.86 -9.14
C LYS A 53 13.77 -17.23 -8.21
N SER A 54 14.97 -17.42 -8.74
CA SER A 54 16.19 -17.67 -7.95
C SER A 54 16.54 -16.48 -7.05
N LEU A 55 16.44 -15.24 -7.55
CA LEU A 55 16.67 -14.03 -6.74
C LEU A 55 15.76 -13.97 -5.51
N LEU A 56 14.52 -14.44 -5.66
CA LEU A 56 13.48 -14.39 -4.63
C LEU A 56 13.44 -15.65 -3.74
N GLU A 57 14.30 -16.62 -3.99
CA GLU A 57 14.33 -17.87 -3.23
C GLU A 57 14.51 -17.60 -1.72
N GLY A 58 13.65 -18.23 -0.89
CA GLY A 58 13.64 -18.03 0.57
C GLY A 58 13.00 -16.72 1.04
N VAL A 59 12.50 -15.86 0.12
CA VAL A 59 11.72 -14.68 0.50
C VAL A 59 10.25 -15.05 0.66
N ASP A 60 9.71 -14.90 1.87
CA ASP A 60 8.29 -15.14 2.12
C ASP A 60 7.44 -13.94 1.62
N LEU A 61 7.02 -14.03 0.35
CA LEU A 61 6.24 -12.98 -0.31
C LEU A 61 4.90 -12.70 0.39
N ALA A 62 4.33 -13.70 1.09
CA ALA A 62 3.06 -13.53 1.81
C ALA A 62 3.19 -12.67 3.08
N ARG A 63 4.40 -12.54 3.60
CA ARG A 63 4.71 -11.70 4.77
C ARG A 63 5.15 -10.28 4.43
N LEU A 64 5.23 -9.94 3.17
CA LEU A 64 5.59 -8.60 2.75
C LEU A 64 4.39 -7.65 2.89
N ASN A 65 4.64 -6.47 3.43
CA ASN A 65 3.64 -5.41 3.51
C ASN A 65 3.58 -4.59 2.23
N GLN A 66 4.73 -4.42 1.58
CA GLN A 66 4.86 -3.69 0.34
C GLN A 66 5.89 -4.37 -0.57
N VAL A 67 5.60 -4.37 -1.85
CA VAL A 67 6.53 -4.75 -2.92
C VAL A 67 6.60 -3.59 -3.89
N ALA A 68 7.75 -2.95 -3.97
CA ALA A 68 8.03 -1.83 -4.86
C ALA A 68 8.95 -2.33 -5.97
N SER A 69 8.52 -2.24 -7.20
CA SER A 69 9.35 -2.58 -8.36
C SER A 69 9.69 -1.35 -9.16
N VAL A 70 10.96 -1.20 -9.48
CA VAL A 70 11.42 -0.16 -10.41
C VAL A 70 10.92 -0.48 -11.80
N VAL A 71 10.34 0.52 -12.45
CA VAL A 71 10.01 0.46 -13.87
C VAL A 71 10.78 1.53 -14.62
N ASP A 72 11.30 1.15 -15.78
CA ASP A 72 12.11 2.02 -16.63
C ASP A 72 11.80 1.75 -18.11
N ASP A 73 11.96 2.79 -18.93
CA ASP A 73 11.76 2.72 -20.37
C ASP A 73 12.58 3.82 -21.05
N PRO A 74 13.18 3.59 -22.24
CA PRO A 74 13.85 4.62 -22.99
C PRO A 74 12.99 5.85 -23.33
N PHE A 75 11.67 5.65 -23.45
CA PHE A 75 10.70 6.71 -23.71
C PHE A 75 10.07 7.28 -22.44
N ALA A 76 10.60 6.95 -21.25
CA ALA A 76 10.16 7.56 -20.01
C ALA A 76 10.43 9.08 -20.06
N CYS A 77 9.40 9.85 -19.71
CA CYS A 77 9.46 11.31 -19.63
C CYS A 77 9.25 11.74 -18.18
N LEU A 78 10.16 12.54 -17.65
CA LEU A 78 9.98 13.26 -16.40
C LEU A 78 10.05 14.76 -16.71
N HIS A 79 9.00 15.50 -16.35
CA HIS A 79 8.94 16.92 -16.64
C HIS A 79 8.18 17.69 -15.55
N PRO A 80 8.68 18.84 -15.09
CA PRO A 80 7.93 19.73 -14.22
C PRO A 80 6.79 20.41 -15.01
N VAL A 81 5.60 20.44 -14.42
CA VAL A 81 4.39 21.02 -15.03
C VAL A 81 3.78 22.00 -14.05
N SER A 82 3.33 23.16 -14.53
CA SER A 82 2.62 24.15 -13.74
C SER A 82 1.14 24.22 -14.18
N LEU A 83 0.24 23.84 -13.29
CA LEU A 83 -1.20 23.79 -13.53
C LEU A 83 -1.97 24.73 -12.59
N PRO A 84 -3.19 25.18 -12.97
CA PRO A 84 -4.09 25.81 -12.02
C PRO A 84 -4.36 24.87 -10.82
N PRO A 85 -4.72 25.42 -9.65
CA PRO A 85 -5.13 24.59 -8.51
C PRO A 85 -6.30 23.69 -8.86
N MET A 86 -6.16 22.40 -8.64
CA MET A 86 -7.18 21.39 -8.91
C MET A 86 -7.12 20.23 -7.92
N PRO A 87 -8.22 19.47 -7.77
CA PRO A 87 -8.26 18.27 -6.97
C PRO A 87 -7.20 17.23 -7.42
N GLU A 88 -6.67 16.48 -6.47
CA GLU A 88 -5.65 15.47 -6.74
C GLU A 88 -6.07 14.45 -7.82
N GLN A 89 -7.35 14.08 -7.82
CA GLN A 89 -7.92 13.10 -8.75
C GLN A 89 -7.92 13.59 -10.23
N GLU A 90 -7.90 14.88 -10.46
CA GLU A 90 -7.94 15.49 -11.80
C GLU A 90 -6.52 15.76 -12.34
N ARG A 91 -5.51 15.82 -11.45
CA ARG A 91 -4.13 16.21 -11.80
C ARG A 91 -3.53 15.32 -12.87
N ALA A 92 -3.65 13.99 -12.73
CA ALA A 92 -3.07 13.05 -13.68
C ALA A 92 -3.63 13.23 -15.10
N GLY A 93 -4.93 13.52 -15.24
CA GLY A 93 -5.55 13.82 -16.51
C GLY A 93 -5.04 15.14 -17.13
N ALA A 94 -4.99 16.22 -16.35
CA ALA A 94 -4.50 17.52 -16.80
C ALA A 94 -3.01 17.47 -17.17
N VAL A 95 -2.19 16.81 -16.34
CA VAL A 95 -0.77 16.59 -16.58
C VAL A 95 -0.51 15.82 -17.87
N LYS A 96 -1.32 14.82 -18.18
CA LYS A 96 -1.22 14.02 -19.40
C LYS A 96 -1.31 14.87 -20.67
N TRP A 97 -2.19 15.87 -20.69
CA TRP A 97 -2.32 16.80 -21.79
C TRP A 97 -1.16 17.79 -21.87
N GLU A 98 -0.68 18.30 -20.73
CA GLU A 98 0.50 19.20 -20.72
C GLU A 98 1.78 18.49 -21.16
N LEU A 99 1.93 17.21 -20.86
CA LEU A 99 3.06 16.42 -21.26
C LEU A 99 3.07 16.09 -22.76
N GLN A 100 1.94 16.21 -23.48
CA GLN A 100 1.81 15.77 -24.88
C GLN A 100 2.96 16.26 -25.77
N LYS A 101 3.42 17.49 -25.60
CA LYS A 101 4.51 18.10 -26.38
C LYS A 101 5.89 17.50 -26.10
N PHE A 102 6.04 16.74 -25.01
CA PHE A 102 7.29 16.12 -24.61
C PHE A 102 7.29 14.60 -24.78
N LEU A 103 6.12 14.02 -25.10
CA LEU A 103 5.96 12.58 -25.25
C LEU A 103 6.40 12.15 -26.65
N ALA A 104 7.10 11.02 -26.71
CA ALA A 104 7.46 10.38 -27.97
C ALA A 104 6.32 9.56 -28.60
N MET A 105 5.23 9.36 -27.86
CA MET A 105 4.07 8.52 -28.21
C MET A 105 2.78 9.25 -27.86
N PRO A 106 1.62 8.85 -28.45
CA PRO A 106 0.34 9.44 -28.10
C PRO A 106 0.06 9.36 -26.59
N PRO A 107 -0.53 10.42 -25.99
CA PRO A 107 -0.80 10.45 -24.54
C PRO A 107 -1.63 9.25 -24.05
N GLU A 108 -2.53 8.72 -24.89
CA GLU A 108 -3.41 7.59 -24.57
C GLU A 108 -2.62 6.30 -24.32
N GLU A 109 -1.46 6.16 -24.95
CA GLU A 109 -0.56 5.01 -24.80
C GLU A 109 0.38 5.13 -23.60
N MET A 110 0.35 6.28 -22.89
CA MET A 110 1.21 6.55 -21.75
C MET A 110 0.42 6.41 -20.43
N ALA A 111 1.03 5.74 -19.46
CA ALA A 111 0.64 5.83 -18.08
C ALA A 111 1.35 7.03 -17.46
N VAL A 112 0.58 7.84 -16.72
CA VAL A 112 1.05 9.10 -16.16
C VAL A 112 0.73 9.12 -14.67
N ASP A 113 1.67 9.60 -13.89
CA ASP A 113 1.46 9.99 -12.50
C ASP A 113 2.21 11.30 -12.21
N CYS A 114 1.82 11.98 -11.13
CA CYS A 114 2.44 13.24 -10.77
C CYS A 114 2.48 13.45 -9.26
N ARG A 115 3.47 14.23 -8.84
CA ARG A 115 3.66 14.63 -7.45
C ARG A 115 3.68 16.15 -7.33
N LEU A 116 3.02 16.70 -6.31
CA LEU A 116 3.04 18.12 -6.03
C LEU A 116 4.41 18.52 -5.46
N LEU A 117 5.09 19.45 -6.12
CA LEU A 117 6.34 20.06 -5.66
C LEU A 117 6.09 21.29 -4.78
N GLY A 118 4.98 22.01 -5.01
CA GLY A 118 4.64 23.21 -4.28
C GLY A 118 3.63 24.08 -5.00
N GLU A 119 3.31 25.22 -4.41
CA GLU A 119 2.48 26.24 -5.01
C GLU A 119 3.31 27.47 -5.37
N GLU A 120 3.09 28.00 -6.55
CA GLU A 120 3.75 29.21 -7.06
C GLU A 120 2.71 30.31 -7.27
N LYS A 121 3.03 31.50 -6.80
CA LYS A 121 2.20 32.69 -7.05
C LYS A 121 2.82 33.49 -8.18
N THR A 122 2.14 33.59 -9.31
CA THR A 122 2.55 34.44 -10.44
C THR A 122 1.52 35.56 -10.59
N GLY A 123 1.79 36.71 -10.00
CA GLY A 123 0.83 37.81 -9.91
C GLY A 123 -0.37 37.45 -9.03
N GLU A 124 -1.58 37.64 -9.54
CA GLU A 124 -2.83 37.29 -8.86
C GLU A 124 -3.21 35.79 -8.98
N SER A 125 -2.57 35.03 -9.88
CA SER A 125 -2.89 33.64 -10.11
C SER A 125 -2.02 32.71 -9.27
N LYS A 126 -2.66 31.72 -8.63
CA LYS A 126 -1.97 30.60 -7.99
C LYS A 126 -1.79 29.47 -9.01
N LYS A 127 -0.62 28.87 -9.04
CA LYS A 127 -0.33 27.67 -9.82
C LYS A 127 0.23 26.58 -8.93
N GLN A 128 -0.07 25.34 -9.22
CA GLN A 128 0.53 24.17 -8.59
C GLN A 128 1.70 23.70 -9.48
N ARG A 129 2.90 23.66 -8.92
CA ARG A 129 4.06 23.00 -9.55
C ARG A 129 3.98 21.52 -9.26
N LEU A 130 3.97 20.73 -10.30
CA LEU A 130 3.90 19.27 -10.26
C LEU A 130 5.15 18.71 -10.95
N LEU A 131 5.71 17.66 -10.39
CA LEU A 131 6.63 16.80 -11.14
C LEU A 131 5.78 15.68 -11.75
N ALA A 132 5.83 15.55 -13.04
CA ALA A 132 5.07 14.58 -13.79
C ALA A 132 5.99 13.53 -14.39
N VAL A 133 5.55 12.29 -14.39
CA VAL A 133 6.21 11.17 -15.05
C VAL A 133 5.24 10.48 -15.99
N ALA A 134 5.75 10.10 -17.15
CA ALA A 134 5.01 9.30 -18.12
C ALA A 134 5.87 8.15 -18.62
N LEU A 135 5.30 6.94 -18.68
CA LEU A 135 5.90 5.75 -19.29
C LEU A 135 4.92 5.07 -20.23
N PRO A 136 5.40 4.37 -21.28
CA PRO A 136 4.53 3.58 -22.14
C PRO A 136 3.73 2.54 -21.33
N ALA A 137 2.41 2.54 -21.50
CA ALA A 137 1.53 1.63 -20.79
C ALA A 137 1.80 0.15 -21.16
N VAL A 138 2.33 -0.11 -22.36
CA VAL A 138 2.75 -1.45 -22.79
C VAL A 138 3.90 -1.98 -21.94
N THR A 139 4.88 -1.14 -21.62
CA THR A 139 6.02 -1.48 -20.75
C THR A 139 5.54 -1.84 -19.36
N ILE A 140 4.61 -1.07 -18.79
CA ILE A 140 4.03 -1.34 -17.48
C ILE A 140 3.28 -2.68 -17.48
N ARG A 141 2.45 -2.93 -18.51
CA ARG A 141 1.72 -4.21 -18.62
C ARG A 141 2.68 -5.40 -18.76
N GLY A 142 3.71 -5.27 -19.61
CA GLY A 142 4.74 -6.31 -19.77
C GLY A 142 5.49 -6.60 -18.47
N HIS A 143 5.89 -5.55 -17.75
CA HIS A 143 6.57 -5.67 -16.46
C HIS A 143 5.70 -6.36 -15.40
N LEU A 144 4.43 -6.00 -15.30
CA LEU A 144 3.47 -6.64 -14.40
C LEU A 144 3.22 -8.10 -14.73
N ALA A 145 3.08 -8.42 -16.03
CA ALA A 145 2.90 -9.80 -16.49
C ALA A 145 4.13 -10.66 -16.16
N PHE A 146 5.34 -10.12 -16.33
CA PHE A 146 6.58 -10.80 -15.98
C PHE A 146 6.69 -11.07 -14.47
N LEU A 147 6.42 -10.07 -13.63
CA LEU A 147 6.39 -10.23 -12.16
C LEU A 147 5.35 -11.26 -11.72
N ALA A 148 4.16 -11.25 -12.33
CA ALA A 148 3.09 -12.19 -12.01
C ALA A 148 3.48 -13.67 -12.28
N GLN A 149 4.27 -13.95 -13.33
CA GLN A 149 4.79 -15.29 -13.64
C GLN A 149 5.78 -15.80 -12.57
N ALA A 150 6.44 -14.89 -11.85
CA ALA A 150 7.27 -15.21 -10.69
C ALA A 150 6.48 -15.22 -9.36
N GLY A 151 5.15 -15.05 -9.40
CA GLY A 151 4.31 -14.99 -8.20
C GLY A 151 4.40 -13.65 -7.45
N VAL A 152 5.01 -12.63 -8.03
CA VAL A 152 5.17 -11.31 -7.43
C VAL A 152 4.02 -10.39 -7.80
N ARG A 153 3.38 -9.81 -6.79
CA ARG A 153 2.34 -8.78 -6.97
C ARG A 153 2.83 -7.46 -6.39
N PRO A 154 3.33 -6.55 -7.22
CA PRO A 154 3.80 -5.27 -6.72
C PRO A 154 2.63 -4.44 -6.18
N THR A 155 2.89 -3.72 -5.09
CA THR A 155 2.00 -2.71 -4.54
C THR A 155 2.31 -1.32 -5.10
N HIS A 156 3.55 -1.15 -5.58
CA HIS A 156 4.05 0.09 -6.17
C HIS A 156 4.91 -0.23 -7.41
N LEU A 157 4.67 0.50 -8.48
CA LEU A 157 5.57 0.62 -9.62
C LEU A 157 6.20 1.99 -9.60
N ILE A 158 7.49 2.04 -9.31
CA ILE A 158 8.21 3.29 -9.08
C ILE A 158 9.09 3.58 -10.30
N PRO A 159 8.97 4.77 -10.93
CA PRO A 159 9.90 5.19 -11.94
C PRO A 159 11.34 5.15 -11.43
N LYS A 160 12.32 4.74 -12.26
CA LYS A 160 13.72 4.68 -11.83
C LYS A 160 14.22 6.02 -11.28
N THR A 161 13.85 7.11 -11.92
CA THR A 161 14.18 8.48 -11.47
C THR A 161 13.72 8.75 -10.03
N GLU A 162 12.47 8.38 -9.69
CA GLU A 162 11.93 8.53 -8.34
C GLU A 162 12.61 7.58 -7.34
N ALA A 163 12.95 6.38 -7.77
CA ALA A 163 13.69 5.45 -6.92
C ALA A 163 15.08 6.02 -6.56
N LEU A 164 15.81 6.54 -7.54
CA LEU A 164 17.12 7.14 -7.30
C LEU A 164 17.02 8.44 -6.47
N SER A 165 16.01 9.26 -6.70
CA SER A 165 15.71 10.43 -5.86
C SER A 165 15.45 10.03 -4.40
N ALA A 166 14.62 9.01 -4.18
CA ALA A 166 14.31 8.51 -2.85
C ALA A 166 15.54 7.92 -2.12
N TRP A 167 16.47 7.34 -2.87
CA TRP A 167 17.73 6.84 -2.34
C TRP A 167 18.64 7.98 -1.87
N VAL A 168 18.81 9.04 -2.67
CA VAL A 168 19.61 10.22 -2.28
C VAL A 168 18.97 10.90 -1.05
N GLY A 169 17.63 10.97 -1.03
CA GLY A 169 16.86 11.50 0.07
C GLY A 169 17.02 13.02 0.27
N PRO A 170 16.28 13.60 1.23
CA PRO A 170 16.25 15.05 1.47
C PRO A 170 17.49 15.61 2.18
N ALA A 171 18.46 14.76 2.51
CA ALA A 171 19.68 15.19 3.22
C ALA A 171 20.57 16.11 2.38
N SER A 172 20.42 16.12 1.06
CA SER A 172 21.14 17.02 0.17
C SER A 172 20.40 18.36 0.06
N GLN A 173 20.80 19.34 0.83
CA GLN A 173 20.32 20.73 0.66
C GLN A 173 20.92 21.43 -0.58
N ARG A 174 21.79 20.74 -1.32
CA ARG A 174 22.47 21.25 -2.51
C ARG A 174 21.88 20.68 -3.77
N SER A 175 22.06 21.39 -4.88
CA SER A 175 21.77 20.85 -6.20
C SER A 175 22.86 19.82 -6.56
N VAL A 176 22.44 18.56 -6.75
CA VAL A 176 23.31 17.45 -7.14
C VAL A 176 22.77 16.75 -8.38
N ALA A 177 23.66 16.29 -9.23
CA ALA A 177 23.28 15.43 -10.33
C ALA A 177 23.51 13.96 -9.96
N VAL A 178 22.62 13.07 -10.36
CA VAL A 178 22.82 11.62 -10.31
C VAL A 178 23.01 11.13 -11.74
N LEU A 179 24.12 10.47 -12.00
CA LEU A 179 24.38 9.77 -13.26
C LEU A 179 24.33 8.26 -13.01
N GLU A 180 23.24 7.64 -13.41
CA GLU A 180 23.09 6.19 -13.37
C GLU A 180 23.60 5.59 -14.68
N VAL A 181 24.62 4.76 -14.60
CA VAL A 181 25.20 4.06 -15.75
C VAL A 181 24.72 2.61 -15.72
N GLY A 182 23.63 2.33 -16.43
CA GLY A 182 23.09 0.99 -16.59
C GLY A 182 23.74 0.22 -17.73
N ALA A 183 23.40 -1.06 -17.90
CA ALA A 183 23.88 -1.86 -19.02
C ALA A 183 23.17 -1.48 -20.34
N GLY A 184 21.85 -1.29 -20.32
CA GLY A 184 21.06 -0.96 -21.52
C GLY A 184 21.01 0.52 -21.86
N GLY A 185 21.26 1.42 -20.92
CA GLY A 185 21.21 2.87 -21.06
C GLY A 185 21.64 3.57 -19.80
N CYS A 186 21.84 4.88 -19.88
CA CYS A 186 22.18 5.70 -18.73
C CYS A 186 21.05 6.70 -18.45
N GLU A 187 21.01 7.21 -17.23
CA GLU A 187 20.06 8.24 -16.82
C GLU A 187 20.76 9.35 -16.05
N PHE A 188 20.55 10.56 -16.51
CA PHE A 188 20.97 11.77 -15.80
C PHE A 188 19.77 12.35 -15.08
N ILE A 189 19.90 12.61 -13.79
CA ILE A 189 18.85 13.15 -12.94
C ILE A 189 19.40 14.35 -12.20
N MET A 190 18.68 15.46 -12.25
CA MET A 190 19.00 16.64 -11.47
C MET A 190 18.11 16.68 -10.23
N LEU A 191 18.74 16.79 -9.07
CA LEU A 191 18.05 16.87 -7.78
C LEU A 191 18.28 18.25 -7.14
N GLU A 192 17.21 18.88 -6.69
CA GLU A 192 17.24 20.04 -5.80
C GLU A 192 16.57 19.66 -4.48
N GLN A 193 17.25 19.87 -3.37
CA GLN A 193 16.74 19.51 -2.04
C GLN A 193 16.29 18.04 -1.90
N GLY A 194 16.94 17.14 -2.67
CA GLY A 194 16.62 15.73 -2.74
C GLY A 194 15.42 15.37 -3.62
N GLU A 195 14.81 16.35 -4.28
CA GLU A 195 13.68 16.15 -5.18
C GLU A 195 14.13 16.20 -6.65
N ALA A 196 13.74 15.21 -7.45
CA ALA A 196 14.03 15.24 -8.87
C ALA A 196 13.26 16.37 -9.54
N ILE A 197 13.98 17.22 -10.27
CA ILE A 197 13.40 18.34 -11.00
C ILE A 197 13.56 18.20 -12.51
N PHE A 198 14.52 17.40 -12.94
CA PHE A 198 14.80 17.12 -14.34
C PHE A 198 15.43 15.73 -14.45
N ALA A 199 15.07 14.98 -15.48
CA ALA A 199 15.76 13.75 -15.84
C ALA A 199 15.83 13.59 -17.36
N ARG A 200 16.89 12.96 -17.80
CA ARG A 200 17.12 12.67 -19.22
C ARG A 200 17.73 11.30 -19.40
N LYS A 201 17.17 10.53 -20.32
CA LYS A 201 17.75 9.26 -20.77
C LYS A 201 18.91 9.54 -21.72
N ILE A 202 20.03 8.90 -21.45
CA ILE A 202 21.21 8.92 -22.29
C ILE A 202 21.31 7.57 -23.00
N PRO A 203 21.19 7.54 -24.34
CA PRO A 203 21.29 6.29 -25.10
C PRO A 203 22.68 5.66 -24.99
N GLY A 204 22.69 4.32 -24.97
CA GLY A 204 23.94 3.57 -24.84
C GLY A 204 24.36 3.40 -23.38
N GLY A 205 24.39 2.15 -22.91
CA GLY A 205 24.86 1.78 -21.60
C GLY A 205 26.19 1.02 -21.67
N SER A 206 26.61 0.50 -20.52
CA SER A 206 27.89 -0.23 -20.43
C SER A 206 27.97 -1.49 -21.30
N ALA A 207 26.82 -2.10 -21.66
CA ALA A 207 26.77 -3.23 -22.59
C ALA A 207 27.12 -2.82 -24.03
N MET A 208 26.75 -1.60 -24.46
CA MET A 208 27.13 -1.08 -25.77
C MET A 208 28.64 -0.90 -25.83
N THR A 209 29.26 -0.38 -24.78
CA THR A 209 30.74 -0.28 -24.68
C THR A 209 31.40 -1.65 -24.75
N THR A 210 30.83 -2.68 -24.07
CA THR A 210 31.32 -4.05 -24.19
C THR A 210 31.25 -4.55 -25.64
N LYS A 211 30.13 -4.29 -26.32
CA LYS A 211 29.94 -4.68 -27.71
C LYS A 211 30.92 -3.98 -28.65
N GLU A 212 31.27 -2.71 -28.40
CA GLU A 212 32.29 -1.99 -29.15
C GLU A 212 33.70 -2.59 -28.99
N MET A 213 33.95 -3.31 -27.89
CA MET A 213 35.19 -4.05 -27.64
C MET A 213 35.23 -5.42 -28.33
N THR A 214 34.11 -5.95 -28.81
CA THR A 214 34.07 -7.23 -29.53
C THR A 214 34.66 -7.07 -30.94
N GLY A 215 35.25 -8.13 -31.43
CA GLY A 215 35.80 -8.15 -32.78
C GLY A 215 37.29 -8.43 -32.79
N LEU A 216 37.90 -8.20 -33.97
CA LEU A 216 39.30 -8.53 -34.22
C LEU A 216 40.21 -7.39 -33.74
N LEU A 217 41.10 -7.71 -32.81
CA LEU A 217 42.11 -6.81 -32.28
C LEU A 217 43.50 -7.24 -32.78
N MET A 218 44.31 -6.28 -33.19
CA MET A 218 45.73 -6.52 -33.46
C MET A 218 46.53 -6.30 -32.18
N THR A 219 47.20 -7.34 -31.70
CA THR A 219 48.09 -7.28 -30.54
C THR A 219 49.52 -7.56 -30.96
N GLU A 220 50.48 -7.32 -30.10
CA GLU A 220 51.90 -7.68 -30.36
C GLU A 220 52.08 -9.19 -30.56
N GLN A 221 51.15 -10.00 -30.06
CA GLN A 221 51.15 -11.46 -30.16
C GLN A 221 50.37 -11.99 -31.36
N GLY A 222 49.78 -11.11 -32.19
CA GLY A 222 48.95 -11.45 -33.34
C GLY A 222 47.51 -10.96 -33.23
N GLN A 223 46.64 -11.53 -34.05
CA GLN A 223 45.22 -11.20 -34.04
C GLN A 223 44.50 -11.92 -32.92
N VAL A 224 43.75 -11.18 -32.09
CA VAL A 224 42.89 -11.70 -31.02
C VAL A 224 41.44 -11.27 -31.30
N SER A 225 40.50 -12.21 -31.22
CA SER A 225 39.10 -11.90 -31.32
C SER A 225 38.46 -12.05 -29.91
N LEU A 226 37.87 -10.98 -29.43
CA LEU A 226 37.16 -11.01 -28.16
C LEU A 226 35.68 -11.34 -28.37
N THR A 227 35.22 -12.34 -27.67
CA THR A 227 33.76 -12.58 -27.46
C THR A 227 33.19 -11.53 -26.50
N GLU A 228 31.90 -11.35 -26.47
CA GLU A 228 31.25 -10.38 -25.56
C GLU A 228 31.57 -10.65 -24.07
N GLY A 229 31.61 -11.92 -23.67
CA GLY A 229 31.97 -12.31 -22.29
C GLY A 229 33.44 -12.00 -21.95
N GLU A 230 34.39 -12.22 -22.90
CA GLU A 230 35.80 -11.86 -22.76
C GLU A 230 35.99 -10.34 -22.74
N ALA A 231 35.31 -9.61 -23.62
CA ALA A 231 35.29 -8.16 -23.64
C ALA A 231 34.79 -7.57 -22.31
N GLU A 232 33.71 -8.10 -21.76
CA GLU A 232 33.20 -7.69 -20.45
C GLU A 232 34.21 -7.97 -19.33
N THR A 233 34.84 -9.13 -19.34
CA THR A 233 35.88 -9.51 -18.37
C THR A 233 37.08 -8.56 -18.44
N VAL A 234 37.56 -8.28 -19.64
CA VAL A 234 38.67 -7.34 -19.87
C VAL A 234 38.29 -5.94 -19.42
N LYS A 235 37.12 -5.46 -19.81
CA LYS A 235 36.59 -4.14 -19.42
C LYS A 235 36.54 -3.99 -17.87
N ARG A 236 36.02 -4.97 -17.16
CA ARG A 236 35.93 -4.96 -15.67
C ARG A 236 37.32 -5.05 -15.01
N SER A 237 38.24 -5.83 -15.56
CA SER A 237 39.55 -6.03 -14.94
C SER A 237 40.46 -4.85 -15.14
N VAL A 238 40.53 -4.30 -16.35
CA VAL A 238 41.42 -3.21 -16.72
C VAL A 238 40.82 -1.84 -16.38
N GLY A 239 39.56 -1.59 -16.76
CA GLY A 239 38.93 -0.28 -16.60
C GLY A 239 39.53 0.78 -17.56
N ILE A 240 39.52 2.03 -17.10
CA ILE A 240 40.13 3.18 -17.81
C ILE A 240 41.56 3.30 -17.30
N PRO A 241 42.58 3.08 -18.17
CA PRO A 241 43.99 3.19 -17.79
C PRO A 241 44.32 4.60 -17.33
N GLN A 242 45.00 4.72 -16.19
CA GLN A 242 45.54 6.00 -15.68
C GLN A 242 47.03 6.09 -16.01
N GLY A 243 47.39 7.00 -16.91
CA GLY A 243 48.76 7.22 -17.34
C GLY A 243 49.35 6.12 -18.24
N ASP A 244 50.68 6.07 -18.33
CA ASP A 244 51.42 5.10 -19.16
C ASP A 244 51.48 3.66 -18.62
N ALA A 245 50.71 3.39 -17.58
CA ALA A 245 50.64 2.04 -16.99
C ALA A 245 49.92 1.08 -17.95
N ALA A 246 50.62 0.61 -18.95
CA ALA A 246 50.23 -0.48 -19.80
C ALA A 246 50.23 -1.79 -19.01
N GLY A 247 49.17 -2.02 -18.19
CA GLY A 247 48.89 -3.35 -17.69
C GLY A 247 48.51 -4.23 -18.87
N LEU A 248 49.26 -5.28 -19.13
CA LEU A 248 48.89 -6.33 -20.08
C LEU A 248 47.58 -6.92 -19.59
N GLY A 249 46.46 -6.58 -20.27
CA GLY A 249 45.18 -7.23 -20.04
C GLY A 249 45.29 -8.72 -20.30
N ALA A 250 44.38 -9.49 -19.76
CA ALA A 250 44.25 -10.90 -20.15
C ALA A 250 44.20 -10.96 -21.69
N GLN A 251 44.94 -11.88 -22.29
CA GLN A 251 45.06 -12.08 -23.74
C GLN A 251 45.99 -11.10 -24.52
N GLY A 252 46.93 -10.39 -23.86
CA GLY A 252 47.92 -9.57 -24.52
C GLY A 252 47.40 -8.25 -25.11
N VAL A 253 46.17 -7.84 -24.75
CA VAL A 253 45.59 -6.53 -25.16
C VAL A 253 46.10 -5.45 -24.20
N SER A 254 46.73 -4.40 -24.73
CA SER A 254 47.24 -3.32 -23.90
C SER A 254 46.13 -2.42 -23.36
N GLY A 255 46.38 -1.78 -22.20
CA GLY A 255 45.44 -0.80 -21.64
C GLY A 255 45.07 0.32 -22.59
N MET A 256 46.04 0.80 -23.39
CA MET A 256 45.83 1.83 -24.41
C MET A 256 44.88 1.35 -25.52
N GLN A 257 44.99 0.10 -25.96
CA GLN A 257 44.05 -0.49 -26.92
C GLN A 257 42.65 -0.59 -26.35
N ILE A 258 42.49 -1.07 -25.09
CA ILE A 258 41.21 -1.11 -24.40
C ILE A 258 40.61 0.29 -24.31
N PHE A 259 41.38 1.28 -23.86
CA PHE A 259 40.93 2.66 -23.80
C PHE A 259 40.46 3.19 -25.15
N SER A 260 41.20 2.90 -26.21
CA SER A 260 40.82 3.28 -27.58
C SER A 260 39.43 2.72 -27.97
N LEU A 261 39.14 1.48 -27.59
CA LEU A 261 37.86 0.85 -27.90
C LEU A 261 36.69 1.44 -27.10
N ILE A 262 36.89 1.69 -25.80
CA ILE A 262 35.82 2.20 -24.91
C ILE A 262 35.66 3.72 -25.00
N ARG A 263 36.66 4.43 -25.56
CA ARG A 263 36.70 5.89 -25.60
C ARG A 263 35.47 6.51 -26.24
N GLY A 264 34.98 5.95 -27.35
CA GLY A 264 33.77 6.44 -28.01
C GLY A 264 32.53 6.44 -27.10
N GLY A 265 32.34 5.37 -26.34
CA GLY A 265 31.28 5.27 -25.35
C GLY A 265 31.43 6.26 -24.19
N LEU A 266 32.66 6.41 -23.70
CA LEU A 266 32.97 7.35 -22.60
C LEU A 266 32.75 8.82 -23.04
N GLU A 267 33.22 9.20 -24.21
CA GLU A 267 33.04 10.56 -24.75
C GLU A 267 31.54 10.87 -24.98
N ARG A 268 30.77 9.92 -25.51
CA ARG A 268 29.33 10.09 -25.65
C ARG A 268 28.67 10.33 -24.27
N LEU A 269 29.02 9.53 -23.27
CA LEU A 269 28.49 9.68 -21.92
C LEU A 269 28.81 11.06 -21.32
N ALA A 270 30.06 11.51 -21.47
CA ALA A 270 30.49 12.81 -20.98
C ALA A 270 29.78 13.96 -21.71
N VAL A 271 29.73 13.94 -23.04
CA VAL A 271 29.07 14.99 -23.86
C VAL A 271 27.57 15.08 -23.51
N GLU A 272 26.88 13.95 -23.37
CA GLU A 272 25.45 13.97 -23.01
C GLU A 272 25.24 14.43 -21.56
N THR A 273 26.18 14.13 -20.67
CA THR A 273 26.17 14.67 -19.30
C THR A 273 26.38 16.18 -19.29
N GLU A 274 27.36 16.67 -20.02
CA GLU A 274 27.63 18.12 -20.21
C GLU A 274 26.39 18.85 -20.75
N ARG A 275 25.77 18.30 -21.81
CA ARG A 275 24.54 18.84 -22.40
C ARG A 275 23.40 18.91 -21.38
N SER A 276 23.26 17.88 -20.52
CA SER A 276 22.22 17.85 -19.51
C SER A 276 22.46 18.89 -18.40
N LEU A 277 23.71 19.09 -18.01
CA LEU A 277 24.13 20.13 -17.06
C LEU A 277 23.91 21.55 -17.65
N ALA A 278 24.27 21.76 -18.92
CA ALA A 278 24.07 23.03 -19.62
C ALA A 278 22.58 23.36 -19.75
N PHE A 279 21.76 22.37 -20.15
CA PHE A 279 20.31 22.55 -20.24
C PHE A 279 19.68 22.94 -18.89
N TYR A 280 20.10 22.32 -17.80
CA TYR A 280 19.64 22.70 -16.47
C TYR A 280 20.01 24.15 -16.13
N ALA A 281 21.26 24.56 -16.39
CA ALA A 281 21.72 25.93 -16.14
C ALA A 281 20.94 26.97 -16.96
N GLU A 282 20.66 26.69 -18.24
CA GLU A 282 19.89 27.56 -19.14
C GLU A 282 18.40 27.62 -18.78
N SER A 283 17.85 26.55 -18.22
CA SER A 283 16.42 26.47 -17.80
C SER A 283 16.12 27.23 -16.51
N GLY A 284 17.04 28.04 -16.00
CA GLY A 284 16.86 28.84 -14.78
C GLY A 284 17.12 28.07 -13.48
N GLY A 285 17.93 27.02 -13.55
CA GLY A 285 18.42 26.31 -12.38
C GLY A 285 19.04 27.27 -11.37
N GLN A 286 18.54 27.26 -10.13
CA GLN A 286 18.85 28.30 -9.12
C GLN A 286 20.26 28.17 -8.52
N ALA A 287 20.94 27.05 -8.74
CA ALA A 287 22.23 26.79 -8.13
C ALA A 287 23.19 26.06 -9.09
N SER A 288 24.49 26.35 -8.97
CA SER A 288 25.52 25.55 -9.65
C SER A 288 25.52 24.12 -9.11
N VAL A 289 25.60 23.15 -10.01
CA VAL A 289 25.74 21.74 -9.63
C VAL A 289 27.09 21.53 -8.97
N GLY A 290 27.10 21.19 -7.70
CA GLY A 290 28.33 21.01 -6.94
C GLY A 290 28.97 19.63 -7.09
N GLU A 291 28.15 18.62 -7.48
CA GLU A 291 28.57 17.23 -7.46
C GLU A 291 27.73 16.38 -8.42
N VAL A 292 28.38 15.41 -9.04
CA VAL A 292 27.76 14.32 -9.81
C VAL A 292 27.93 13.03 -9.03
N ILE A 293 26.83 12.43 -8.61
CA ILE A 293 26.79 11.12 -7.93
C ILE A 293 26.70 10.04 -9.00
N LEU A 294 27.73 9.19 -9.09
CA LEU A 294 27.82 8.13 -10.08
C LEU A 294 27.40 6.79 -9.49
N VAL A 295 26.34 6.17 -10.06
CA VAL A 295 25.79 4.88 -9.62
C VAL A 295 25.45 3.98 -10.81
N GLY A 296 24.98 2.77 -10.53
CA GLY A 296 24.63 1.77 -11.54
C GLY A 296 25.76 0.76 -11.79
N GLY A 297 25.46 -0.28 -12.58
CA GLY A 297 26.41 -1.35 -12.86
C GLY A 297 27.66 -0.88 -13.63
N GLY A 298 27.48 0.05 -14.57
CA GLY A 298 28.57 0.65 -15.33
C GLY A 298 29.46 1.58 -14.51
N ALA A 299 28.99 2.09 -13.38
CA ALA A 299 29.76 2.91 -12.46
C ALA A 299 30.94 2.16 -11.83
N HIS A 300 30.92 0.82 -11.84
CA HIS A 300 32.02 -0.01 -11.37
C HIS A 300 33.21 -0.06 -12.34
N LEU A 301 33.10 0.58 -13.51
CA LEU A 301 34.25 0.70 -14.43
C LEU A 301 35.36 1.49 -13.73
N LYS A 302 36.49 0.83 -13.48
CA LYS A 302 37.64 1.42 -12.78
C LYS A 302 38.11 2.68 -13.51
N GLY A 303 38.31 3.77 -12.78
CA GLY A 303 38.78 5.06 -13.34
C GLY A 303 37.68 5.91 -13.98
N LEU A 304 36.40 5.45 -14.00
CA LEU A 304 35.30 6.21 -14.63
C LEU A 304 34.98 7.50 -13.86
N ALA A 305 34.97 7.47 -12.55
CA ALA A 305 34.69 8.65 -11.75
C ALA A 305 35.75 9.74 -11.95
N GLU A 306 37.01 9.35 -11.88
CA GLU A 306 38.16 10.26 -12.08
C GLU A 306 38.18 10.82 -13.49
N TRP A 307 37.94 9.97 -14.50
CA TRP A 307 37.89 10.39 -15.91
C TRP A 307 36.76 11.39 -16.16
N LEU A 308 35.55 11.10 -15.66
CA LEU A 308 34.41 12.02 -15.75
C LEU A 308 34.67 13.32 -15.00
N GLN A 309 35.26 13.27 -13.80
CA GLN A 309 35.62 14.46 -13.03
C GLN A 309 36.58 15.35 -13.82
N GLY A 310 37.63 14.78 -14.41
CA GLY A 310 38.55 15.51 -15.24
C GLY A 310 37.92 16.12 -16.49
N ARG A 311 36.92 15.44 -17.05
CA ARG A 311 36.22 15.86 -18.28
C ARG A 311 35.15 16.93 -18.01
N LEU A 312 34.38 16.79 -16.93
CA LEU A 312 33.28 17.69 -16.58
C LEU A 312 33.73 18.92 -15.77
N GLY A 313 34.88 18.85 -15.11
CA GLY A 313 35.34 19.90 -14.19
C GLY A 313 34.47 20.01 -12.92
N ILE A 314 33.65 19.01 -12.63
CA ILE A 314 32.77 18.93 -11.48
C ILE A 314 33.15 17.70 -10.67
N ARG A 315 33.06 17.77 -9.34
CA ARG A 315 33.29 16.63 -8.45
C ARG A 315 32.39 15.46 -8.83
N VAL A 316 32.98 14.27 -9.04
CA VAL A 316 32.24 13.02 -9.27
C VAL A 316 32.52 12.06 -8.14
N THR A 317 31.45 11.57 -7.51
CA THR A 317 31.55 10.67 -6.35
C THR A 317 30.81 9.36 -6.57
N GLN A 318 31.29 8.33 -5.90
CA GLN A 318 30.70 7.00 -5.82
C GLN A 318 30.43 6.66 -4.35
N PRO A 319 29.30 7.10 -3.78
CA PRO A 319 29.03 6.87 -2.36
C PRO A 319 28.69 5.40 -2.10
N LYS A 320 28.84 4.98 -0.84
CA LYS A 320 28.32 3.70 -0.39
C LYS A 320 26.79 3.76 -0.36
N VAL A 321 26.16 2.89 -1.14
CA VAL A 321 24.69 2.93 -1.34
C VAL A 321 23.91 2.69 -0.04
N PHE A 322 24.45 1.86 0.85
CA PHE A 322 23.80 1.51 2.11
C PHE A 322 24.35 2.27 3.35
N GLU A 323 25.17 3.32 3.15
CA GLU A 323 25.83 4.03 4.27
C GLU A 323 24.85 4.52 5.35
N ASN A 324 23.68 5.01 4.91
CA ASN A 324 22.67 5.59 5.81
C ASN A 324 21.57 4.58 6.20
N VAL A 325 21.74 3.29 5.92
CA VAL A 325 20.75 2.25 6.23
C VAL A 325 21.36 1.25 7.22
N PRO A 326 20.89 1.20 8.46
CA PRO A 326 21.31 0.19 9.41
C PRO A 326 21.14 -1.22 8.82
N MET A 327 22.11 -2.11 9.07
CA MET A 327 22.10 -3.45 8.49
C MET A 327 21.94 -4.52 9.57
N ALA A 328 21.11 -5.52 9.30
CA ALA A 328 21.08 -6.76 10.06
C ALA A 328 22.35 -7.61 9.75
N PRO A 329 22.79 -8.48 10.67
CA PRO A 329 23.89 -9.39 10.37
C PRO A 329 23.64 -10.19 9.08
N GLY A 330 24.60 -10.13 8.14
CA GLY A 330 24.46 -10.78 6.84
C GLY A 330 23.52 -10.09 5.84
N GLY A 331 23.05 -8.89 6.13
CA GLY A 331 22.12 -8.15 5.24
C GLY A 331 22.70 -7.81 3.87
N LEU A 332 24.00 -7.55 3.79
CA LEU A 332 24.70 -7.25 2.54
C LEU A 332 25.88 -8.22 2.37
N GLN A 333 25.80 -9.13 1.40
CA GLN A 333 26.79 -10.16 1.14
C GLN A 333 26.92 -10.49 -0.35
N GLY A 334 28.00 -11.19 -0.71
CA GLY A 334 28.23 -11.71 -2.05
C GLY A 334 28.23 -10.65 -3.14
N ALA A 335 27.60 -10.94 -4.27
CA ALA A 335 27.55 -10.06 -5.43
C ALA A 335 26.93 -8.69 -5.13
N ALA A 336 25.96 -8.58 -4.20
CA ALA A 336 25.38 -7.30 -3.82
C ALA A 336 26.37 -6.40 -3.09
N ALA A 337 27.27 -6.94 -2.28
CA ALA A 337 28.31 -6.18 -1.60
C ALA A 337 29.41 -5.74 -2.56
N SER A 338 29.84 -6.61 -3.50
CA SER A 338 30.87 -6.28 -4.50
C SER A 338 30.37 -5.32 -5.58
N ALA A 339 29.05 -5.26 -5.82
CA ALA A 339 28.43 -4.39 -6.82
C ALA A 339 27.44 -3.40 -6.18
N GLU A 340 27.82 -2.82 -5.05
CA GLU A 340 26.94 -1.99 -4.20
C GLU A 340 26.33 -0.82 -4.97
N LEU A 341 27.09 -0.13 -5.84
CA LEU A 341 26.60 0.99 -6.66
C LEU A 341 25.41 0.60 -7.56
N SER A 342 25.29 -0.67 -7.93
CA SER A 342 24.17 -1.19 -8.71
C SER A 342 22.86 -1.28 -7.93
N MET A 343 22.92 -1.23 -6.59
CA MET A 343 21.78 -1.46 -5.71
C MET A 343 20.94 -0.19 -5.45
N ALA A 344 21.42 1.00 -5.88
CA ALA A 344 20.81 2.28 -5.57
C ALA A 344 19.32 2.35 -5.94
N ALA A 345 18.94 1.91 -7.13
CA ALA A 345 17.55 1.93 -7.58
C ALA A 345 16.66 0.96 -6.78
N ALA A 346 17.14 -0.25 -6.48
CA ALA A 346 16.38 -1.22 -5.68
C ALA A 346 16.18 -0.76 -4.23
N LEU A 347 17.22 -0.17 -3.62
CA LEU A 347 17.13 0.43 -2.28
C LEU A 347 16.18 1.63 -2.30
N GLY A 348 16.32 2.52 -3.28
CA GLY A 348 15.47 3.68 -3.42
C GLY A 348 14.00 3.31 -3.64
N ALA A 349 13.70 2.25 -4.39
CA ALA A 349 12.34 1.73 -4.52
C ALA A 349 11.77 1.27 -3.18
N ALA A 350 12.56 0.56 -2.37
CA ALA A 350 12.11 0.14 -1.04
C ALA A 350 11.88 1.33 -0.08
N LEU A 351 12.71 2.38 -0.16
CA LEU A 351 12.57 3.59 0.65
C LEU A 351 11.44 4.49 0.17
N GLY A 352 11.27 4.62 -1.16
CA GLY A 352 10.28 5.49 -1.81
C GLY A 352 8.86 4.92 -1.86
N ALA A 353 8.66 3.64 -1.57
CA ALA A 353 7.37 2.96 -1.68
C ALA A 353 6.20 3.62 -0.90
N ALA A 354 6.50 4.46 0.08
CA ALA A 354 5.48 5.13 0.90
C ALA A 354 5.16 6.57 0.46
N LYS A 355 5.98 7.19 -0.39
CA LYS A 355 5.95 8.65 -0.63
C LYS A 355 6.04 9.06 -2.10
N GLY A 356 6.44 8.15 -2.99
CA GLY A 356 6.72 8.45 -4.39
C GLY A 356 5.54 8.27 -5.32
N MET A 357 5.76 8.61 -6.60
CA MET A 357 4.84 8.32 -7.69
C MET A 357 4.66 6.81 -7.86
N ASN A 358 3.45 6.41 -8.24
CA ASN A 358 3.10 5.00 -8.41
C ASN A 358 2.38 4.78 -9.74
N LEU A 359 3.09 4.25 -10.71
CA LEU A 359 2.55 3.94 -12.04
C LEU A 359 1.76 2.63 -12.11
N LEU A 360 1.41 2.05 -10.97
CA LEU A 360 0.51 0.90 -10.96
C LEU A 360 -0.86 1.31 -11.51
N PRO A 361 -1.45 0.54 -12.45
CA PRO A 361 -2.77 0.86 -13.01
C PRO A 361 -3.83 1.11 -11.94
N PRO A 362 -4.72 2.11 -12.12
CA PRO A 362 -5.72 2.50 -11.11
C PRO A 362 -6.61 1.34 -10.65
N GLU A 363 -6.94 0.41 -11.56
CA GLU A 363 -7.76 -0.78 -11.26
C GLU A 363 -7.04 -1.71 -10.27
N LEU A 364 -5.73 -1.90 -10.46
CA LEU A 364 -4.93 -2.69 -9.54
C LEU A 364 -4.72 -1.97 -8.21
N GLN A 365 -4.52 -0.66 -8.22
CA GLN A 365 -4.46 0.14 -6.98
C GLN A 365 -5.78 0.03 -6.21
N ALA A 366 -6.93 0.15 -6.89
CA ALA A 366 -8.25 0.01 -6.27
C ALA A 366 -8.46 -1.39 -5.67
N SER A 367 -8.07 -2.44 -6.41
CA SER A 367 -8.17 -3.82 -5.92
C SER A 367 -7.30 -4.08 -4.69
N LEU A 368 -6.09 -3.53 -4.66
CA LEU A 368 -5.19 -3.61 -3.51
C LEU A 368 -5.77 -2.86 -2.29
N ARG A 369 -6.26 -1.63 -2.49
CA ARG A 369 -6.93 -0.86 -1.43
C ARG A 369 -8.13 -1.62 -0.86
N ALA A 370 -8.97 -2.17 -1.73
CA ALA A 370 -10.12 -2.98 -1.33
C ALA A 370 -9.71 -4.24 -0.54
N SER A 371 -8.63 -4.91 -0.94
CA SER A 371 -8.12 -6.09 -0.22
C SER A 371 -7.59 -5.74 1.18
N ILE A 372 -6.87 -4.63 1.31
CA ILE A 372 -6.37 -4.11 2.59
C ILE A 372 -7.54 -3.71 3.49
N GLN A 373 -8.54 -3.00 2.96
CA GLN A 373 -9.74 -2.61 3.70
C GLN A 373 -10.53 -3.84 4.19
N LYS A 374 -10.72 -4.84 3.32
CA LYS A 374 -11.36 -6.11 3.71
C LYS A 374 -10.58 -6.84 4.81
N ALA A 375 -9.26 -6.88 4.73
CA ALA A 375 -8.42 -7.48 5.75
C ALA A 375 -8.49 -6.71 7.08
N ALA A 376 -8.47 -5.38 7.04
CA ALA A 376 -8.64 -4.52 8.21
C ALA A 376 -10.02 -4.69 8.85
N LEU A 377 -11.09 -4.72 8.03
CA LEU A 377 -12.46 -4.94 8.51
C LEU A 377 -12.60 -6.31 9.16
N LYS A 378 -12.06 -7.38 8.55
CA LYS A 378 -12.02 -8.71 9.18
C LYS A 378 -11.31 -8.66 10.53
N GLY A 379 -10.17 -7.98 10.64
CA GLY A 379 -9.44 -7.81 11.89
C GLY A 379 -10.27 -7.10 12.96
N VAL A 380 -10.96 -6.03 12.61
CA VAL A 380 -11.86 -5.27 13.51
C VAL A 380 -13.03 -6.14 13.96
N VAL A 381 -13.70 -6.82 13.03
CA VAL A 381 -14.84 -7.71 13.34
C VAL A 381 -14.40 -8.86 14.25
N THR A 382 -13.27 -9.48 13.95
CA THR A 382 -12.72 -10.57 14.79
C THR A 382 -12.35 -10.06 16.18
N GLY A 383 -11.71 -8.89 16.27
CA GLY A 383 -11.37 -8.25 17.54
C GLY A 383 -12.60 -7.89 18.37
N ALA A 384 -13.64 -7.32 17.72
CA ALA A 384 -14.90 -6.99 18.36
C ALA A 384 -15.64 -8.25 18.86
N ALA A 385 -15.65 -9.33 18.07
CA ALA A 385 -16.25 -10.60 18.45
C ALA A 385 -15.54 -11.24 19.66
N LEU A 386 -14.20 -11.22 19.68
CA LEU A 386 -13.41 -11.68 20.81
C LEU A 386 -13.64 -10.82 22.06
N GLY A 387 -13.68 -9.50 21.90
CA GLY A 387 -14.00 -8.57 22.99
C GLY A 387 -15.39 -8.81 23.57
N ALA A 388 -16.40 -9.01 22.71
CA ALA A 388 -17.76 -9.35 23.13
C ALA A 388 -17.83 -10.70 23.87
N ALA A 389 -17.09 -11.72 23.37
CA ALA A 389 -17.01 -13.02 24.02
C ALA A 389 -16.37 -12.93 25.42
N LEU A 390 -15.28 -12.17 25.56
CA LEU A 390 -14.63 -11.95 26.85
C LEU A 390 -15.53 -11.18 27.82
N LEU A 391 -16.25 -10.16 27.34
CA LEU A 391 -17.25 -9.43 28.12
C LEU A 391 -18.38 -10.35 28.57
N TRP A 392 -18.87 -11.20 27.67
CA TRP A 392 -19.94 -12.17 28.00
C TRP A 392 -19.49 -13.18 29.05
N ILE A 393 -18.26 -13.71 28.93
CA ILE A 393 -17.64 -14.59 29.92
C ILE A 393 -17.49 -13.87 31.27
N GLY A 394 -16.97 -12.64 31.24
CA GLY A 394 -16.81 -11.80 32.45
C GLY A 394 -18.13 -11.53 33.15
N LEU A 395 -19.19 -11.18 32.39
CA LEU A 395 -20.54 -11.02 32.91
C LEU A 395 -21.11 -12.32 33.50
N GLY A 396 -20.86 -13.47 32.86
CA GLY A 396 -21.25 -14.78 33.35
C GLY A 396 -20.59 -15.14 34.69
N VAL A 397 -19.30 -14.87 34.82
CA VAL A 397 -18.55 -15.07 36.07
C VAL A 397 -19.06 -14.12 37.16
N TYR A 398 -19.29 -12.86 36.82
CA TYR A 398 -19.85 -11.86 37.74
C TYR A 398 -21.26 -12.25 38.23
N GLN A 399 -22.12 -12.67 37.28
CA GLN A 399 -23.46 -13.16 37.66
C GLN A 399 -23.41 -14.37 38.61
N ARG A 400 -22.51 -15.34 38.35
CA ARG A 400 -22.32 -16.49 39.24
C ARG A 400 -21.89 -16.05 40.64
N SER A 401 -20.90 -15.16 40.73
CA SER A 401 -20.45 -14.61 42.01
C SER A 401 -21.56 -13.88 42.76
N LEU A 402 -22.40 -13.10 42.05
CA LEU A 402 -23.54 -12.41 42.64
C LEU A 402 -24.59 -13.41 43.15
N THR A 403 -24.86 -14.48 42.36
CA THR A 403 -25.81 -15.52 42.73
C THR A 403 -25.34 -16.27 43.98
N GLU A 404 -24.05 -16.58 44.08
CA GLU A 404 -23.46 -17.20 45.27
C GLU A 404 -23.56 -16.31 46.50
N GLN A 405 -23.34 -15.00 46.37
CA GLN A 405 -23.51 -14.04 47.45
C GLN A 405 -24.99 -13.93 47.89
N ILE A 406 -25.92 -13.88 46.93
CA ILE A 406 -27.36 -13.84 47.23
C ILE A 406 -27.78 -15.11 47.95
N THR A 407 -27.37 -16.29 47.50
CA THR A 407 -27.73 -17.56 48.15
C THR A 407 -27.15 -17.67 49.57
N ALA A 408 -25.93 -17.17 49.79
CA ALA A 408 -25.32 -17.12 51.12
C ALA A 408 -26.13 -16.19 52.05
N LEU A 409 -26.46 -14.97 51.59
CA LEU A 409 -27.27 -14.01 52.34
C LEU A 409 -28.69 -14.52 52.60
N GLU A 410 -29.33 -15.26 51.68
CA GLU A 410 -30.63 -15.89 51.89
C GLU A 410 -30.57 -17.00 52.94
N LEU A 411 -29.48 -17.76 53.00
CA LEU A 411 -29.24 -18.77 54.05
C LEU A 411 -29.08 -18.11 55.43
N GLU A 412 -28.30 -17.04 55.53
CA GLU A 412 -28.18 -16.26 56.77
C GLU A 412 -29.52 -15.64 57.19
N ARG A 413 -30.25 -15.05 56.23
CA ARG A 413 -31.59 -14.52 56.48
C ARG A 413 -32.54 -15.58 57.05
N LYS A 414 -32.59 -16.78 56.44
CA LYS A 414 -33.41 -17.91 56.90
C LYS A 414 -33.06 -18.35 58.32
N ALA A 415 -31.77 -18.38 58.64
CA ALA A 415 -31.29 -18.69 59.99
C ALA A 415 -31.76 -17.65 61.02
N VAL A 416 -31.67 -16.36 60.71
CA VAL A 416 -32.13 -15.27 61.58
C VAL A 416 -33.66 -15.27 61.70
N VAL A 417 -34.40 -15.42 60.59
CA VAL A 417 -35.91 -15.49 60.61
C VAL A 417 -36.39 -16.67 61.41
N SER A 418 -35.68 -17.80 61.41
CA SER A 418 -36.07 -18.95 62.24
C SER A 418 -36.00 -18.70 63.72
N GLN A 419 -35.23 -17.71 64.16
CA GLN A 419 -35.07 -17.37 65.59
C GLN A 419 -36.04 -16.28 66.07
N VAL A 420 -36.71 -15.53 65.15
CA VAL A 420 -37.57 -14.39 65.48
C VAL A 420 -38.96 -14.58 64.89
N PRO A 421 -40.02 -14.83 65.73
CA PRO A 421 -41.37 -15.08 65.25
C PRO A 421 -41.98 -13.98 64.37
N ALA A 422 -41.64 -12.72 64.64
CA ALA A 422 -42.09 -11.57 63.85
C ALA A 422 -41.53 -11.56 62.40
N LEU A 423 -40.30 -12.05 62.20
CA LEU A 423 -39.68 -12.16 60.88
C LEU A 423 -40.29 -13.31 60.05
N ARG A 424 -40.76 -14.40 60.70
CA ARG A 424 -41.47 -15.47 60.00
C ARG A 424 -42.83 -15.01 59.44
N ALA A 425 -43.52 -14.11 60.15
CA ALA A 425 -44.77 -13.54 59.66
C ALA A 425 -44.55 -12.62 58.44
N ALA A 426 -43.43 -11.85 58.39
CA ALA A 426 -43.10 -11.01 57.28
C ALA A 426 -42.66 -11.81 56.02
N GLU A 427 -41.97 -12.96 56.20
CA GLU A 427 -41.59 -13.86 55.12
C GLU A 427 -42.83 -14.53 54.48
N ALA A 428 -43.79 -14.95 55.28
CA ALA A 428 -45.05 -15.48 54.78
C ALA A 428 -45.87 -14.43 54.01
N ALA A 429 -45.74 -13.14 54.35
CA ALA A 429 -46.33 -12.04 53.58
C ALA A 429 -45.66 -11.84 52.26
N GLN A 430 -44.30 -11.92 52.19
CA GLN A 430 -43.53 -11.75 50.97
C GLN A 430 -43.77 -12.90 49.97
N ASP A 431 -43.94 -14.13 50.40
CA ASP A 431 -44.25 -15.28 49.53
C ASP A 431 -45.60 -15.16 48.82
N ARG A 432 -46.51 -14.36 49.34
CA ARG A 432 -47.77 -14.03 48.64
C ARG A 432 -47.54 -13.21 47.38
N TRP A 433 -46.53 -12.37 47.34
CA TRP A 433 -46.20 -11.58 46.18
C TRP A 433 -45.59 -12.41 45.02
N LYS A 434 -45.00 -13.56 45.32
CA LYS A 434 -44.47 -14.49 44.32
C LYS A 434 -45.52 -15.25 43.51
N THR A 435 -46.78 -15.20 43.97
CA THR A 435 -47.90 -15.83 43.29
C THR A 435 -48.65 -14.92 42.33
N GLU A 436 -48.14 -13.68 42.15
CA GLU A 436 -48.69 -12.80 41.13
C GLU A 436 -48.30 -13.26 39.72
N PRO A 437 -49.17 -13.09 38.75
CA PRO A 437 -48.88 -13.40 37.36
C PRO A 437 -47.67 -12.62 36.86
N ASP A 438 -46.87 -13.22 35.96
CA ASP A 438 -45.79 -12.51 35.25
C ASP A 438 -46.42 -11.47 34.30
N TRP A 439 -46.67 -10.28 34.85
CA TRP A 439 -47.29 -9.18 34.14
C TRP A 439 -46.51 -8.79 32.90
N LEU A 440 -45.19 -8.92 32.90
CA LEU A 440 -44.31 -8.54 31.79
C LEU A 440 -44.48 -9.51 30.61
N ALA A 441 -44.59 -10.79 30.89
CA ALA A 441 -44.88 -11.81 29.90
C ALA A 441 -46.27 -11.62 29.28
N ILE A 442 -47.28 -11.35 30.14
CA ILE A 442 -48.65 -11.09 29.71
C ILE A 442 -48.75 -9.83 28.84
N PHE A 443 -48.10 -8.75 29.24
CA PHE A 443 -48.03 -7.50 28.43
C PHE A 443 -47.37 -7.72 27.10
N ARG A 444 -46.27 -8.43 27.06
CA ARG A 444 -45.55 -8.74 25.81
C ARG A 444 -46.42 -9.57 24.88
N ASP A 445 -47.07 -10.59 25.39
CA ASP A 445 -47.94 -11.46 24.60
C ASP A 445 -49.12 -10.66 24.01
N LEU A 446 -49.79 -9.88 24.83
CA LEU A 446 -50.88 -8.98 24.39
C LEU A 446 -50.41 -7.97 23.35
N THR A 447 -49.24 -7.37 23.52
CA THR A 447 -48.70 -6.36 22.56
C THR A 447 -48.50 -6.98 21.18
N HIS A 448 -48.06 -8.23 21.12
CA HIS A 448 -47.88 -8.94 19.86
C HIS A 448 -49.17 -9.41 19.20
N GLN A 449 -50.25 -9.54 19.98
CA GLN A 449 -51.55 -10.03 19.51
C GLN A 449 -52.50 -8.92 19.02
N VAL A 450 -52.23 -7.65 19.37
CA VAL A 450 -53.06 -6.51 18.93
C VAL A 450 -52.85 -6.26 17.44
N PRO A 451 -53.90 -6.43 16.60
CA PRO A 451 -53.81 -6.11 15.17
C PRO A 451 -53.52 -4.62 14.93
N ALA A 452 -52.88 -4.32 13.78
CA ALA A 452 -52.53 -2.94 13.40
C ALA A 452 -53.75 -2.02 13.22
N GLU A 453 -54.93 -2.60 13.05
CA GLU A 453 -56.21 -1.92 12.93
C GLU A 453 -56.85 -1.57 14.28
N ILE A 454 -56.29 -2.02 15.42
CA ILE A 454 -56.83 -1.79 16.75
C ILE A 454 -55.93 -0.85 17.56
N TYR A 455 -56.56 0.08 18.26
CA TYR A 455 -55.96 0.85 19.36
C TYR A 455 -56.59 0.46 20.68
N LEU A 456 -55.80 -0.12 21.58
CA LEU A 456 -56.24 -0.31 22.98
C LEU A 456 -56.15 1.04 23.70
N THR A 457 -57.24 1.43 24.35
CA THR A 457 -57.33 2.68 25.12
C THR A 457 -57.29 2.47 26.61
N GLU A 458 -57.71 1.31 27.05
CA GLU A 458 -57.78 0.99 28.47
C GLU A 458 -57.64 -0.52 28.68
N TRP A 459 -56.96 -0.87 29.75
CA TRP A 459 -56.87 -2.22 30.23
C TRP A 459 -57.16 -2.23 31.74
N ILE A 460 -58.19 -2.98 32.15
CA ILE A 460 -58.59 -3.13 33.52
C ILE A 460 -58.41 -4.60 33.89
N VAL A 461 -57.73 -4.83 35.01
CA VAL A 461 -57.57 -6.16 35.57
C VAL A 461 -58.14 -6.17 37.00
N ASP A 462 -59.06 -7.06 37.24
CA ASP A 462 -59.63 -7.28 38.57
C ASP A 462 -59.51 -8.77 38.91
N GLY A 463 -58.56 -9.10 39.77
CA GLY A 463 -58.14 -10.45 40.03
C GLY A 463 -57.64 -11.18 38.77
N ARG A 464 -58.41 -12.20 38.33
CA ARG A 464 -58.12 -12.87 37.05
C ARG A 464 -58.99 -12.36 35.89
N ALA A 465 -59.92 -11.49 36.12
CA ALA A 465 -60.72 -10.91 35.05
C ALA A 465 -60.02 -9.79 34.39
N VAL A 466 -59.98 -9.79 33.04
CA VAL A 466 -59.38 -8.77 32.21
C VAL A 466 -60.46 -8.14 31.34
N THR A 467 -60.44 -6.82 31.29
CA THR A 467 -61.29 -6.05 30.36
C THR A 467 -60.43 -5.16 29.51
N LEU A 468 -60.50 -5.35 28.20
CA LEU A 468 -59.80 -4.56 27.19
C LEU A 468 -60.79 -3.62 26.48
N ARG A 469 -60.51 -2.33 26.48
CA ARG A 469 -61.27 -1.35 25.72
C ARG A 469 -60.40 -0.75 24.66
N GLY A 470 -60.99 -0.47 23.50
CA GLY A 470 -60.22 0.08 22.41
C GLY A 470 -61.10 0.58 21.28
N ARG A 471 -60.41 0.93 20.20
CA ARG A 471 -61.02 1.48 18.99
C ARG A 471 -60.49 0.74 17.77
N VAL A 472 -61.36 0.55 16.78
CA VAL A 472 -61.03 0.00 15.48
C VAL A 472 -60.83 1.16 14.48
N LYS A 473 -59.73 1.17 13.77
CA LYS A 473 -59.45 2.13 12.70
C LYS A 473 -60.45 2.00 11.54
N GLN A 474 -60.67 3.07 10.81
CA GLN A 474 -61.46 3.04 9.60
C GLN A 474 -60.74 2.22 8.52
N GLY A 475 -61.40 1.21 7.93
CA GLY A 475 -60.82 0.37 6.88
C GLY A 475 -61.59 -0.91 6.60
N ARG A 476 -61.34 -1.98 7.34
CA ARG A 476 -62.05 -3.27 7.24
C ARG A 476 -63.31 -3.25 8.13
N ALA A 477 -64.26 -4.13 7.82
CA ALA A 477 -65.44 -4.26 8.65
C ALA A 477 -65.07 -4.50 10.11
N ALA A 478 -65.53 -3.62 11.04
CA ALA A 478 -65.12 -3.65 12.43
C ALA A 478 -65.39 -4.99 13.09
N ASP A 479 -66.53 -5.62 12.74
CA ASP A 479 -66.96 -6.90 13.30
C ASP A 479 -65.99 -8.04 12.91
N GLU A 480 -65.40 -8.02 11.70
CA GLU A 480 -64.44 -9.01 11.26
C GLU A 480 -63.09 -8.86 11.99
N VAL A 481 -62.64 -7.61 12.18
CA VAL A 481 -61.42 -7.31 12.93
C VAL A 481 -61.54 -7.71 14.39
N LEU A 482 -62.68 -7.41 15.02
CA LEU A 482 -62.96 -7.75 16.41
C LEU A 482 -63.11 -9.25 16.61
N ALA A 483 -63.79 -9.98 15.70
CA ALA A 483 -63.88 -11.43 15.77
C ALA A 483 -62.51 -12.11 15.69
N ARG A 484 -61.63 -11.64 14.78
CA ARG A 484 -60.26 -12.14 14.68
C ARG A 484 -59.47 -11.82 15.95
N PHE A 485 -59.60 -10.62 16.49
CA PHE A 485 -58.86 -10.21 17.68
C PHE A 485 -59.31 -11.01 18.93
N THR A 486 -60.61 -11.23 19.12
CA THR A 486 -61.09 -12.09 20.23
C THR A 486 -60.57 -13.53 20.12
N GLN A 487 -60.54 -14.08 18.91
CA GLN A 487 -60.00 -15.42 18.66
C GLN A 487 -58.50 -15.49 18.96
N THR A 488 -57.74 -14.46 18.57
CA THR A 488 -56.29 -14.39 18.83
C THR A 488 -55.99 -14.28 20.32
N LEU A 489 -56.76 -13.44 21.06
CA LEU A 489 -56.63 -13.30 22.52
C LEU A 489 -56.93 -14.60 23.27
N GLU A 490 -57.87 -15.40 22.76
CA GLU A 490 -58.26 -16.68 23.38
C GLU A 490 -57.20 -17.77 23.15
N GLN A 491 -56.43 -17.66 22.09
CA GLN A 491 -55.28 -18.54 21.82
C GLN A 491 -54.03 -18.16 22.63
N GLY A 492 -53.97 -16.94 23.17
CA GLY A 492 -52.85 -16.40 23.95
C GLY A 492 -53.04 -16.53 25.47
N ALA A 493 -52.73 -15.42 26.17
CA ALA A 493 -52.74 -15.36 27.64
C ALA A 493 -54.14 -15.32 28.29
N LEU A 494 -55.19 -15.17 27.49
CA LEU A 494 -56.56 -15.07 28.00
C LEU A 494 -57.38 -16.31 27.68
N THR A 495 -58.40 -16.59 28.53
CA THR A 495 -59.43 -17.59 28.34
C THR A 495 -60.81 -16.95 28.52
N GLU A 496 -61.87 -17.61 28.09
CA GLU A 496 -63.22 -17.09 28.17
C GLU A 496 -63.38 -15.69 27.53
N VAL A 497 -62.72 -15.48 26.40
CA VAL A 497 -62.69 -14.17 25.72
C VAL A 497 -64.02 -13.93 25.01
N ALA A 498 -64.68 -12.83 25.35
CA ALA A 498 -65.95 -12.46 24.76
C ALA A 498 -66.01 -10.96 24.47
N LEU A 499 -66.55 -10.61 23.32
CA LEU A 499 -66.88 -9.23 22.97
C LEU A 499 -68.10 -8.80 23.76
N ARG A 500 -67.94 -7.92 24.74
CA ARG A 500 -69.02 -7.44 25.62
C ARG A 500 -69.84 -6.33 24.97
N SER A 501 -69.18 -5.43 24.25
CA SER A 501 -69.88 -4.39 23.52
C SER A 501 -69.07 -3.95 22.32
N SER A 502 -69.77 -3.56 21.25
CA SER A 502 -69.20 -2.87 20.07
C SER A 502 -70.18 -1.78 19.64
N ARG A 503 -69.71 -0.55 19.56
CA ARG A 503 -70.53 0.60 19.19
C ARG A 503 -69.89 1.37 18.04
N LYS A 504 -70.60 1.52 16.93
CA LYS A 504 -70.15 2.38 15.81
C LYS A 504 -70.02 3.82 16.27
N THR A 505 -69.00 4.51 15.76
CA THR A 505 -68.73 5.90 16.12
C THR A 505 -68.53 6.73 14.84
N ASP A 506 -68.98 7.99 14.85
CA ASP A 506 -68.84 8.94 13.75
C ASP A 506 -67.55 9.79 13.87
N ARG A 507 -66.56 9.37 14.67
CA ARG A 507 -65.32 10.09 14.80
C ARG A 507 -64.42 9.89 13.54
N PRO A 508 -63.76 10.94 13.04
CA PRO A 508 -62.81 10.75 11.97
C PRO A 508 -61.73 9.74 12.40
N GLU A 509 -61.38 8.82 11.54
CA GLU A 509 -60.40 7.74 11.73
C GLU A 509 -60.78 6.55 12.62
N THR A 510 -61.97 6.52 13.24
CA THR A 510 -62.43 5.43 14.10
C THR A 510 -63.77 4.87 13.59
N GLN A 511 -63.83 3.57 13.38
CA GLN A 511 -65.06 2.89 12.91
C GLN A 511 -65.95 2.39 14.05
N ALA A 512 -65.33 1.87 15.10
CA ALA A 512 -66.08 1.39 16.26
C ALA A 512 -65.25 1.49 17.55
N GLU A 513 -65.92 1.68 18.67
CA GLU A 513 -65.37 1.44 20.03
C GLU A 513 -65.83 0.09 20.52
N PHE A 514 -64.97 -0.64 21.23
CA PHE A 514 -65.27 -1.99 21.72
C PHE A 514 -64.83 -2.22 23.16
N GLU A 515 -65.46 -3.19 23.78
CA GLU A 515 -65.06 -3.77 25.07
C GLU A 515 -65.03 -5.30 24.96
N ILE A 516 -63.86 -5.88 25.24
CA ILE A 516 -63.64 -7.32 25.28
C ILE A 516 -63.35 -7.72 26.73
N GLY A 517 -64.06 -8.73 27.24
CA GLY A 517 -63.75 -9.34 28.51
C GLY A 517 -63.09 -10.70 28.34
N GLY A 518 -62.22 -11.08 29.27
CA GLY A 518 -61.62 -12.40 29.35
C GLY A 518 -61.08 -12.70 30.75
N ARG A 519 -60.40 -13.82 30.91
CA ARG A 519 -59.75 -14.22 32.18
C ARG A 519 -58.30 -14.62 31.87
N LEU A 520 -57.40 -14.28 32.77
CA LEU A 520 -56.01 -14.76 32.69
C LEU A 520 -55.98 -16.29 32.89
N ARG A 521 -55.20 -16.95 32.04
CA ARG A 521 -54.95 -18.39 32.12
C ARG A 521 -54.28 -18.81 33.39
#